data_32af659d3cb16ac41e11c2d9ced6e6f9
#
_entry.id   32af659d3cb16ac41e11c2d9ced6e6f9
#
_cell.length_a   1.000
_cell.length_b   1.000
_cell.length_c   1.000
_cell.angle_alpha   90.00
_cell.angle_beta   90.00
_cell.angle_gamma   90.00
#
_symmetry.space_group_name_H-M   'P 1'
#
loop_
_entity.id
_entity.type
_entity.pdbx_description
1 polymer ?
#
loop_
_entity_poly.entity_id
_entity_poly.type
_entity_poly.pdbx_seq_one_letter_code
_entity_poly.pdbx_strand_id
1 'polypeptide(L)'
;MIKVALLDPHPVVHKGFKSFFRKTEHIKVVGTFSEAKGLFHFLENNKIDALILEMELDEESAVQVIKWVKSKLPKTVIIIYTSLPQSIYGVSLLKAGAAGYLSKQVSRKIMIEAIEKVVGNGYHITSNFANKITNNVDLSKPRNAYETLSPREVEVLKLLIEGRRNIEISACLKINQKTVNTYKTRLMRKLEVENPVDLFQQARNFDLI
;
A
#
# COMPACT_ATOMS: atom_id res chain seq x y z
N MET A 1 -11.48 -10.85 -20.00
CA MET A 1 -12.20 -10.07 -18.97
C MET A 1 -11.36 -10.09 -17.72
N ILE A 2 -10.90 -8.91 -17.26
CA ILE A 2 -10.05 -8.76 -16.07
C ILE A 2 -10.93 -8.84 -14.82
N LYS A 3 -10.62 -9.77 -13.91
CA LYS A 3 -11.30 -9.94 -12.63
C LYS A 3 -10.59 -9.13 -11.55
N VAL A 4 -11.28 -8.16 -10.94
CA VAL A 4 -10.72 -7.25 -9.95
C VAL A 4 -11.44 -7.42 -8.62
N ALA A 5 -10.67 -7.49 -7.52
CA ALA A 5 -11.19 -7.37 -6.16
C ALA A 5 -10.68 -6.08 -5.50
N LEU A 6 -11.44 -5.55 -4.55
CA LEU A 6 -11.08 -4.42 -3.71
C LEU A 6 -11.03 -4.85 -2.25
N LEU A 7 -9.97 -4.47 -1.55
CA LEU A 7 -9.90 -4.47 -0.09
C LEU A 7 -9.72 -3.03 0.41
N ASP A 8 -10.74 -2.51 1.08
CA ASP A 8 -10.79 -1.16 1.65
C ASP A 8 -11.79 -1.15 2.82
N PRO A 9 -11.48 -0.66 4.01
CA PRO A 9 -12.41 -0.67 5.14
C PRO A 9 -13.64 0.23 4.94
N HIS A 10 -13.62 1.17 4.00
CA HIS A 10 -14.67 2.18 3.82
C HIS A 10 -15.78 1.72 2.86
N PRO A 11 -17.04 1.49 3.32
CA PRO A 11 -18.14 1.03 2.46
C PRO A 11 -18.50 1.99 1.32
N VAL A 12 -18.27 3.30 1.49
CA VAL A 12 -18.52 4.30 0.44
C VAL A 12 -17.56 4.11 -0.74
N VAL A 13 -16.33 3.71 -0.46
CA VAL A 13 -15.32 3.39 -1.49
C VAL A 13 -15.76 2.18 -2.30
N HIS A 14 -16.33 1.14 -1.66
CA HIS A 14 -16.88 -0.03 -2.36
C HIS A 14 -17.96 0.34 -3.39
N LYS A 15 -18.88 1.23 -3.01
CA LYS A 15 -19.95 1.70 -3.92
C LYS A 15 -19.36 2.50 -5.07
N GLY A 16 -18.47 3.43 -4.78
CA GLY A 16 -17.77 4.24 -5.79
C GLY A 16 -16.97 3.37 -6.76
N PHE A 17 -16.20 2.44 -6.24
CA PHE A 17 -15.39 1.51 -7.02
C PHE A 17 -16.25 0.66 -7.97
N LYS A 18 -17.32 0.04 -7.48
CA LYS A 18 -18.27 -0.69 -8.33
C LYS A 18 -18.87 0.18 -9.43
N SER A 19 -19.19 1.44 -9.10
CA SER A 19 -19.73 2.40 -10.07
C SER A 19 -18.74 2.72 -11.20
N PHE A 20 -17.44 2.76 -10.91
CA PHE A 20 -16.39 3.00 -11.91
C PHE A 20 -16.42 1.95 -13.03
N PHE A 21 -16.75 0.70 -12.71
CA PHE A 21 -16.68 -0.41 -13.67
C PHE A 21 -18.02 -0.87 -14.21
N ARG A 22 -19.15 -0.28 -13.77
CA ARG A 22 -20.50 -0.71 -14.19
C ARG A 22 -20.74 -0.68 -15.70
N LYS A 23 -20.05 0.23 -16.42
CA LYS A 23 -20.14 0.39 -17.88
C LYS A 23 -18.86 -0.07 -18.60
N THR A 24 -18.06 -0.94 -17.98
CA THR A 24 -16.80 -1.42 -18.55
C THR A 24 -16.96 -2.90 -18.87
N GLU A 25 -16.88 -3.27 -20.14
CA GLU A 25 -17.15 -4.64 -20.59
C GLU A 25 -16.02 -5.61 -20.28
N HIS A 26 -14.78 -5.12 -20.24
CA HIS A 26 -13.56 -5.93 -20.11
C HIS A 26 -12.99 -6.01 -18.67
N ILE A 27 -13.55 -5.25 -17.70
CA ILE A 27 -13.18 -5.31 -16.28
C ILE A 27 -14.42 -5.66 -15.45
N LYS A 28 -14.30 -6.70 -14.62
CA LYS A 28 -15.37 -7.12 -13.70
C LYS A 28 -14.89 -7.05 -12.26
N VAL A 29 -15.59 -6.28 -11.43
CA VAL A 29 -15.41 -6.30 -9.97
C VAL A 29 -16.09 -7.56 -9.43
N VAL A 30 -15.28 -8.53 -8.96
CA VAL A 30 -15.76 -9.84 -8.49
C VAL A 30 -15.96 -9.88 -6.98
N GLY A 31 -15.39 -8.93 -6.23
CA GLY A 31 -15.56 -8.82 -4.79
C GLY A 31 -15.09 -7.47 -4.25
N THR A 32 -15.71 -7.03 -3.16
CA THR A 32 -15.26 -5.88 -2.36
C THR A 32 -15.31 -6.28 -0.90
N PHE A 33 -14.24 -6.07 -0.16
CA PHE A 33 -14.04 -6.56 1.19
C PHE A 33 -13.62 -5.41 2.09
N SER A 34 -14.17 -5.35 3.30
CA SER A 34 -13.76 -4.39 4.32
C SER A 34 -12.59 -4.91 5.16
N GLU A 35 -12.44 -6.23 5.24
CA GLU A 35 -11.46 -6.92 6.08
C GLU A 35 -10.66 -7.95 5.26
N ALA A 36 -9.40 -8.12 5.60
CA ALA A 36 -8.51 -9.07 4.92
C ALA A 36 -9.00 -10.52 5.04
N LYS A 37 -9.60 -10.88 6.18
CA LYS A 37 -10.15 -12.23 6.42
C LYS A 37 -11.20 -12.62 5.39
N GLY A 38 -12.12 -11.70 5.06
CA GLY A 38 -13.14 -11.92 4.03
C GLY A 38 -12.54 -12.08 2.64
N LEU A 39 -11.53 -11.28 2.31
CA LEU A 39 -10.77 -11.42 1.07
C LEU A 39 -10.07 -12.79 0.99
N PHE A 40 -9.36 -13.19 2.05
CA PHE A 40 -8.62 -14.46 2.06
C PHE A 40 -9.54 -15.65 1.86
N HIS A 41 -10.66 -15.70 2.57
CA HIS A 41 -11.67 -16.76 2.40
C HIS A 41 -12.22 -16.80 0.96
N PHE A 42 -12.51 -15.64 0.37
CA PHE A 42 -12.96 -15.58 -1.03
C PHE A 42 -11.90 -16.13 -1.99
N LEU A 43 -10.61 -15.81 -1.78
CA LEU A 43 -9.50 -16.20 -2.64
C LEU A 43 -9.12 -17.69 -2.53
N GLU A 44 -9.59 -18.42 -1.51
CA GLU A 44 -9.42 -19.88 -1.42
C GLU A 44 -10.08 -20.60 -2.61
N ASN A 45 -11.22 -20.09 -3.07
CA ASN A 45 -12.02 -20.72 -4.13
C ASN A 45 -12.13 -19.85 -5.41
N ASN A 46 -11.56 -18.66 -5.42
CA ASN A 46 -11.69 -17.72 -6.53
C ASN A 46 -10.32 -17.16 -6.96
N LYS A 47 -10.11 -17.04 -8.26
CA LYS A 47 -8.93 -16.39 -8.82
C LYS A 47 -9.30 -14.99 -9.29
N ILE A 48 -8.40 -14.05 -9.05
CA ILE A 48 -8.48 -12.67 -9.52
C ILE A 48 -7.21 -12.30 -10.29
N ASP A 49 -7.34 -11.37 -11.23
CA ASP A 49 -6.21 -10.85 -11.99
C ASP A 49 -5.55 -9.68 -11.25
N ALA A 50 -6.35 -8.83 -10.63
CA ALA A 50 -5.86 -7.68 -9.86
C ALA A 50 -6.56 -7.53 -8.51
N LEU A 51 -5.77 -7.21 -7.48
CA LEU A 51 -6.23 -6.74 -6.17
C LEU A 51 -5.96 -5.23 -6.08
N ILE A 52 -7.00 -4.46 -5.81
CA ILE A 52 -6.91 -3.05 -5.42
C ILE A 52 -6.92 -3.02 -3.89
N LEU A 53 -5.88 -2.45 -3.30
CA LEU A 53 -5.60 -2.58 -1.88
C LEU A 53 -5.43 -1.21 -1.22
N GLU A 54 -6.29 -0.89 -0.26
CA GLU A 54 -6.05 0.21 0.66
C GLU A 54 -4.89 -0.12 1.60
N MET A 55 -4.07 0.89 1.89
CA MET A 55 -2.95 0.73 2.82
C MET A 55 -3.42 0.80 4.28
N GLU A 56 -4.47 1.59 4.55
CA GLU A 56 -5.04 1.80 5.87
C GLU A 56 -6.12 0.76 6.16
N LEU A 57 -5.72 -0.36 6.73
CA LEU A 57 -6.58 -1.46 7.15
C LEU A 57 -6.65 -1.54 8.67
N ASP A 58 -7.80 -1.95 9.22
CA ASP A 58 -8.03 -1.97 10.67
C ASP A 58 -7.31 -3.12 11.39
N GLU A 59 -7.32 -4.32 10.81
CA GLU A 59 -6.86 -5.54 11.50
C GLU A 59 -5.54 -6.12 10.97
N GLU A 60 -5.28 -5.99 9.67
CA GLU A 60 -4.10 -6.56 9.01
C GLU A 60 -3.30 -5.45 8.35
N SER A 61 -1.99 -5.58 8.31
CA SER A 61 -1.20 -4.64 7.53
C SER A 61 -1.25 -4.93 6.03
N ALA A 62 -1.26 -3.88 5.21
CA ALA A 62 -1.24 -4.02 3.75
C ALA A 62 -0.06 -4.89 3.26
N VAL A 63 1.10 -4.80 3.93
CA VAL A 63 2.27 -5.64 3.62
C VAL A 63 2.02 -7.12 3.90
N GLN A 64 1.27 -7.45 4.96
CA GLN A 64 0.89 -8.85 5.25
C GLN A 64 -0.06 -9.36 4.18
N VAL A 65 -1.06 -8.57 3.77
CA VAL A 65 -1.97 -8.90 2.67
C VAL A 65 -1.21 -9.13 1.37
N ILE A 66 -0.28 -8.22 1.00
CA ILE A 66 0.56 -8.37 -0.20
C ILE A 66 1.31 -9.69 -0.16
N LYS A 67 2.00 -9.99 0.94
CA LYS A 67 2.79 -11.23 1.09
C LYS A 67 1.92 -12.46 1.00
N TRP A 68 0.76 -12.46 1.67
CA TRP A 68 -0.18 -13.59 1.62
C TRP A 68 -0.68 -13.83 0.20
N VAL A 69 -1.17 -12.78 -0.49
CA VAL A 69 -1.66 -12.88 -1.87
C VAL A 69 -0.56 -13.37 -2.81
N LYS A 70 0.64 -12.82 -2.71
CA LYS A 70 1.78 -13.24 -3.55
C LYS A 70 2.21 -14.67 -3.30
N SER A 71 2.08 -15.17 -2.07
CA SER A 71 2.42 -16.57 -1.74
C SER A 71 1.40 -17.56 -2.31
N LYS A 72 0.11 -17.20 -2.34
CA LYS A 72 -0.99 -18.08 -2.79
C LYS A 72 -1.34 -17.90 -4.26
N LEU A 73 -1.27 -16.67 -4.75
CA LEU A 73 -1.66 -16.26 -6.09
C LEU A 73 -0.56 -15.38 -6.73
N PRO A 74 0.61 -15.93 -7.07
CA PRO A 74 1.78 -15.16 -7.51
C PRO A 74 1.52 -14.34 -8.80
N LYS A 75 0.58 -14.76 -9.64
CA LYS A 75 0.20 -14.06 -10.87
C LYS A 75 -0.73 -12.87 -10.62
N THR A 76 -1.43 -12.83 -9.48
CA THR A 76 -2.30 -11.70 -9.15
C THR A 76 -1.47 -10.43 -8.97
N VAL A 77 -1.80 -9.39 -9.72
CA VAL A 77 -1.16 -8.09 -9.57
C VAL A 77 -1.84 -7.31 -8.43
N ILE A 78 -1.06 -6.49 -7.72
CA ILE A 78 -1.56 -5.71 -6.58
C ILE A 78 -1.31 -4.24 -6.85
N ILE A 79 -2.38 -3.44 -6.83
CA ILE A 79 -2.33 -1.99 -6.99
C ILE A 79 -2.75 -1.37 -5.65
N ILE A 80 -1.87 -0.57 -5.07
CA ILE A 80 -2.21 0.22 -3.89
C ILE A 80 -3.11 1.38 -4.29
N TYR A 81 -4.20 1.58 -3.54
CA TYR A 81 -5.17 2.65 -3.77
C TYR A 81 -5.48 3.34 -2.44
N THR A 82 -4.81 4.46 -2.18
CA THR A 82 -4.78 5.11 -0.87
C THR A 82 -4.71 6.63 -0.99
N SER A 83 -5.04 7.34 0.08
CA SER A 83 -4.85 8.78 0.21
C SER A 83 -3.44 9.16 0.64
N LEU A 84 -2.64 8.22 1.12
CA LEU A 84 -1.28 8.47 1.59
C LEU A 84 -0.33 8.86 0.45
N PRO A 85 0.73 9.65 0.71
CA PRO A 85 1.63 10.12 -0.34
C PRO A 85 2.56 9.03 -0.87
N GLN A 86 2.56 8.86 -2.20
CA GLN A 86 3.42 7.89 -2.90
C GLN A 86 4.92 8.14 -2.67
N SER A 87 5.33 9.41 -2.48
CA SER A 87 6.73 9.79 -2.27
C SER A 87 7.35 9.12 -1.05
N ILE A 88 6.55 8.74 -0.08
CA ILE A 88 6.98 8.14 1.19
C ILE A 88 6.79 6.62 1.19
N TYR A 89 5.61 6.17 0.78
CA TYR A 89 5.21 4.77 0.92
C TYR A 89 5.43 3.93 -0.33
N GLY A 90 5.53 4.59 -1.51
CA GLY A 90 5.53 3.88 -2.80
C GLY A 90 6.68 2.89 -2.95
N VAL A 91 7.92 3.29 -2.62
CA VAL A 91 9.09 2.42 -2.78
C VAL A 91 9.01 1.19 -1.88
N SER A 92 8.61 1.36 -0.62
CA SER A 92 8.51 0.25 0.34
C SER A 92 7.43 -0.75 -0.04
N LEU A 93 6.28 -0.28 -0.58
CA LEU A 93 5.19 -1.14 -1.03
C LEU A 93 5.53 -1.89 -2.33
N LEU A 94 6.26 -1.25 -3.25
CA LEU A 94 6.80 -1.92 -4.43
C LEU A 94 7.79 -3.03 -4.03
N LYS A 95 8.69 -2.76 -3.07
CA LYS A 95 9.58 -3.78 -2.49
C LYS A 95 8.82 -4.92 -1.81
N ALA A 96 7.63 -4.65 -1.27
CA ALA A 96 6.76 -5.69 -0.70
C ALA A 96 6.06 -6.55 -1.76
N GLY A 97 6.02 -6.12 -3.03
CA GLY A 97 5.42 -6.85 -4.15
C GLY A 97 4.19 -6.19 -4.77
N ALA A 98 3.88 -4.94 -4.43
CA ALA A 98 2.89 -4.16 -5.18
C ALA A 98 3.40 -3.87 -6.60
N ALA A 99 2.50 -3.84 -7.57
CA ALA A 99 2.80 -3.57 -8.97
C ALA A 99 2.37 -2.16 -9.41
N GLY A 100 1.61 -1.46 -8.58
CA GLY A 100 1.17 -0.10 -8.86
C GLY A 100 0.79 0.67 -7.60
N TYR A 101 0.71 1.99 -7.75
CA TYR A 101 0.30 2.92 -6.70
C TYR A 101 -0.62 3.99 -7.30
N LEU A 102 -1.80 4.14 -6.73
CA LEU A 102 -2.80 5.12 -7.13
C LEU A 102 -3.29 5.91 -5.92
N SER A 103 -3.38 7.22 -6.07
CA SER A 103 -4.08 8.07 -5.10
C SER A 103 -5.59 7.88 -5.21
N LYS A 104 -6.32 7.97 -4.08
CA LYS A 104 -7.79 7.98 -4.08
C LYS A 104 -8.41 9.19 -4.82
N GLN A 105 -7.60 10.16 -5.23
CA GLN A 105 -8.01 11.32 -6.02
C GLN A 105 -8.01 11.06 -7.55
N VAL A 106 -7.59 9.88 -8.01
CA VAL A 106 -7.53 9.61 -9.45
C VAL A 106 -8.93 9.50 -10.06
N SER A 107 -9.04 9.94 -11.32
CA SER A 107 -10.28 9.78 -12.08
C SER A 107 -10.54 8.31 -12.44
N ARG A 108 -11.81 8.01 -12.76
CA ARG A 108 -12.21 6.70 -13.31
C ARG A 108 -11.32 6.25 -14.47
N LYS A 109 -11.00 7.17 -15.40
CA LYS A 109 -10.17 6.87 -16.57
C LYS A 109 -8.79 6.37 -16.16
N ILE A 110 -8.11 7.09 -15.26
CA ILE A 110 -6.77 6.70 -14.77
C ILE A 110 -6.81 5.35 -14.05
N MET A 111 -7.87 5.07 -13.26
CA MET A 111 -8.03 3.80 -12.58
C MET A 111 -8.13 2.63 -13.57
N ILE A 112 -8.92 2.77 -14.64
CA ILE A 112 -9.08 1.75 -15.67
C ILE A 112 -7.75 1.51 -16.40
N GLU A 113 -7.12 2.58 -16.89
CA GLU A 113 -5.81 2.51 -17.58
C GLU A 113 -4.72 1.86 -16.71
N ALA A 114 -4.72 2.17 -15.40
CA ALA A 114 -3.77 1.57 -14.48
C ALA A 114 -3.97 0.06 -14.35
N ILE A 115 -5.22 -0.40 -14.18
CA ILE A 115 -5.53 -1.83 -14.06
C ILE A 115 -5.13 -2.58 -15.34
N GLU A 116 -5.51 -2.06 -16.52
CA GLU A 116 -5.17 -2.64 -17.81
C GLU A 116 -3.65 -2.75 -18.00
N LYS A 117 -2.94 -1.66 -17.72
CA LYS A 117 -1.49 -1.60 -17.85
C LYS A 117 -0.78 -2.58 -16.91
N VAL A 118 -1.21 -2.67 -15.64
CA VAL A 118 -0.58 -3.55 -14.67
C VAL A 118 -0.83 -5.02 -14.99
N VAL A 119 -2.05 -5.35 -15.41
CA VAL A 119 -2.40 -6.73 -15.81
C VAL A 119 -1.70 -7.13 -17.10
N GLY A 120 -1.55 -6.20 -18.08
CA GLY A 120 -0.90 -6.47 -19.35
C GLY A 120 0.64 -6.47 -19.27
N ASN A 121 1.22 -5.47 -18.62
CA ASN A 121 2.66 -5.17 -18.68
C ASN A 121 3.38 -5.31 -17.32
N GLY A 122 2.68 -5.72 -16.27
CA GLY A 122 3.26 -6.01 -14.96
C GLY A 122 3.43 -4.82 -14.02
N TYR A 123 3.47 -3.55 -14.48
CA TYR A 123 3.67 -2.39 -13.60
C TYR A 123 2.93 -1.15 -14.07
N HIS A 124 2.29 -0.44 -13.13
CA HIS A 124 1.84 0.94 -13.32
C HIS A 124 2.49 1.85 -12.29
N ILE A 125 3.40 2.65 -12.77
CA ILE A 125 4.15 3.63 -12.00
C ILE A 125 3.79 4.99 -12.58
N THR A 126 3.40 5.97 -11.76
CA THR A 126 3.09 7.33 -12.24
C THR A 126 4.29 7.90 -12.99
N SER A 127 4.05 8.75 -14.01
CA SER A 127 5.10 9.33 -14.85
C SER A 127 6.20 9.99 -14.02
N ASN A 128 5.85 10.66 -12.91
CA ASN A 128 6.82 11.22 -11.97
C ASN A 128 7.67 10.16 -11.27
N PHE A 129 7.11 9.01 -10.98
CA PHE A 129 7.83 7.91 -10.35
C PHE A 129 8.59 7.09 -11.41
N ALA A 130 8.03 6.91 -12.61
CA ALA A 130 8.71 6.28 -13.75
C ALA A 130 9.91 7.12 -14.22
N ASN A 131 9.76 8.44 -14.35
CA ASN A 131 10.87 9.36 -14.63
C ASN A 131 11.94 9.33 -13.53
N LYS A 132 11.53 9.04 -12.31
CA LYS A 132 12.44 8.79 -11.19
C LYS A 132 13.21 7.47 -11.34
N ILE A 133 12.65 6.47 -12.01
CA ILE A 133 13.29 5.17 -12.25
C ILE A 133 14.10 5.18 -13.56
N THR A 134 13.64 5.86 -14.63
CA THR A 134 14.24 5.80 -15.98
C THR A 134 15.35 6.81 -16.23
N ASN A 135 15.44 7.90 -15.48
CA ASN A 135 16.48 8.92 -15.64
C ASN A 135 17.86 8.52 -15.05
N ASN A 136 18.31 7.27 -15.26
CA ASN A 136 19.59 6.77 -14.77
C ASN A 136 19.84 7.06 -13.28
N VAL A 137 18.78 7.19 -12.51
CA VAL A 137 18.89 7.36 -11.08
C VAL A 137 19.14 5.99 -10.52
N ASP A 138 20.33 5.86 -9.99
CA ASP A 138 20.74 4.67 -9.25
C ASP A 138 19.69 4.39 -8.14
N LEU A 139 18.81 3.41 -8.39
CA LEU A 139 17.78 2.97 -7.44
C LEU A 139 18.40 2.43 -6.14
N SER A 140 19.73 2.19 -6.16
CA SER A 140 20.47 1.81 -4.95
C SER A 140 20.69 3.00 -4.00
N LYS A 141 20.56 4.27 -4.50
CA LYS A 141 20.72 5.46 -3.67
C LYS A 141 19.37 6.06 -3.28
N PRO A 142 19.02 6.07 -2.00
CA PRO A 142 17.79 6.71 -1.52
C PRO A 142 17.88 8.23 -1.75
N ARG A 143 16.80 8.83 -2.23
CA ARG A 143 16.69 10.27 -2.47
C ARG A 143 16.26 11.04 -1.23
N ASN A 144 15.54 10.39 -0.38
CA ASN A 144 15.17 10.88 0.93
C ASN A 144 15.27 9.74 1.94
N ALA A 145 15.35 10.08 3.20
CA ALA A 145 15.50 9.12 4.28
C ALA A 145 14.34 8.09 4.32
N TYR A 146 13.13 8.48 3.91
CA TYR A 146 11.95 7.59 3.90
C TYR A 146 12.09 6.44 2.89
N GLU A 147 12.78 6.64 1.77
CA GLU A 147 13.04 5.58 0.78
C GLU A 147 13.97 4.48 1.31
N THR A 148 14.69 4.74 2.39
CA THR A 148 15.54 3.76 3.07
C THR A 148 14.76 2.82 3.98
N LEU A 149 13.52 3.16 4.31
CA LEU A 149 12.70 2.38 5.21
C LEU A 149 12.27 1.06 4.56
N SER A 150 12.36 0.00 5.34
CA SER A 150 11.75 -1.28 4.96
C SER A 150 10.22 -1.19 5.07
N PRO A 151 9.47 -2.09 4.40
CA PRO A 151 8.01 -2.12 4.52
C PRO A 151 7.49 -2.18 5.96
N ARG A 152 8.20 -2.88 6.85
CA ARG A 152 7.85 -2.96 8.28
C ARG A 152 8.15 -1.69 9.06
N GLU A 153 9.23 -1.00 8.73
CA GLU A 153 9.54 0.31 9.33
C GLU A 153 8.51 1.37 8.91
N VAL A 154 8.02 1.29 7.68
CA VAL A 154 6.95 2.18 7.17
C VAL A 154 5.62 1.94 7.89
N GLU A 155 5.25 0.69 8.15
CA GLU A 155 4.05 0.36 8.92
C GLU A 155 4.15 0.88 10.37
N VAL A 156 5.31 0.70 11.00
CA VAL A 156 5.55 1.23 12.36
C VAL A 156 5.55 2.75 12.36
N LEU A 157 6.18 3.40 11.37
CA LEU A 157 6.17 4.85 11.19
C LEU A 157 4.75 5.40 11.13
N LYS A 158 3.90 4.82 10.28
CA LYS A 158 2.50 5.22 10.14
C LYS A 158 1.78 5.22 11.49
N LEU A 159 1.81 4.10 12.20
CA LEU A 159 1.12 3.96 13.49
C LEU A 159 1.69 4.88 14.58
N LEU A 160 3.01 5.17 14.54
CA LEU A 160 3.62 6.16 15.44
C LEU A 160 3.10 7.57 15.13
N ILE A 161 3.00 7.96 13.85
CA ILE A 161 2.48 9.26 13.42
C ILE A 161 1.00 9.42 13.83
N GLU A 162 0.20 8.34 13.82
CA GLU A 162 -1.16 8.31 14.37
C GLU A 162 -1.22 8.43 15.91
N GLY A 163 -0.08 8.51 16.57
CA GLY A 163 -0.01 8.60 18.05
C GLY A 163 -0.23 7.27 18.79
N ARG A 164 -0.17 6.13 18.10
CA ARG A 164 -0.35 4.81 18.70
C ARG A 164 0.80 4.47 19.64
N ARG A 165 0.47 3.90 20.80
CA ARG A 165 1.45 3.38 21.76
C ARG A 165 2.02 2.05 21.28
N ASN A 166 3.23 1.70 21.75
CA ASN A 166 3.90 0.45 21.34
C ASN A 166 3.04 -0.81 21.53
N ILE A 167 2.20 -0.84 22.58
CA ILE A 167 1.29 -1.97 22.84
C ILE A 167 0.22 -2.08 21.74
N GLU A 168 -0.31 -0.96 21.27
CA GLU A 168 -1.32 -0.89 20.21
C GLU A 168 -0.71 -1.26 18.86
N ILE A 169 0.51 -0.77 18.59
CA ILE A 169 1.29 -1.12 17.40
C ILE A 169 1.59 -2.62 17.38
N SER A 170 2.00 -3.19 18.52
CA SER A 170 2.30 -4.63 18.64
C SER A 170 1.07 -5.49 18.35
N ALA A 171 -0.09 -5.10 18.84
CA ALA A 171 -1.36 -5.78 18.58
C ALA A 171 -1.77 -5.67 17.10
N CYS A 172 -1.72 -4.45 16.52
CA CYS A 172 -2.08 -4.18 15.12
C CYS A 172 -1.18 -4.97 14.14
N LEU A 173 0.13 -4.95 14.36
CA LEU A 173 1.10 -5.61 13.47
C LEU A 173 1.34 -7.09 13.81
N LYS A 174 0.71 -7.63 14.86
CA LYS A 174 0.89 -9.00 15.35
C LYS A 174 2.36 -9.36 15.61
N ILE A 175 3.08 -8.45 16.28
CA ILE A 175 4.48 -8.60 16.69
C ILE A 175 4.62 -8.23 18.18
N ASN A 176 5.70 -8.63 18.84
CA ASN A 176 5.89 -8.24 20.22
C ASN A 176 6.39 -6.79 20.36
N GLN A 177 6.19 -6.18 21.54
CA GLN A 177 6.58 -4.80 21.80
C GLN A 177 8.09 -4.55 21.67
N LYS A 178 8.92 -5.55 21.99
CA LYS A 178 10.38 -5.47 21.81
C LYS A 178 10.73 -5.32 20.32
N THR A 179 10.00 -6.03 19.44
CA THR A 179 10.16 -5.91 17.99
C THR A 179 9.70 -4.52 17.50
N VAL A 180 8.60 -3.97 18.04
CA VAL A 180 8.17 -2.59 17.75
C VAL A 180 9.26 -1.60 18.10
N ASN A 181 9.85 -1.71 19.30
CA ASN A 181 10.97 -0.85 19.73
C ASN A 181 12.17 -0.96 18.79
N THR A 182 12.49 -2.16 18.33
CA THR A 182 13.58 -2.37 17.39
C THR A 182 13.33 -1.62 16.07
N TYR A 183 12.11 -1.72 15.52
CA TYR A 183 11.73 -0.99 14.31
C TYR A 183 11.73 0.52 14.54
N LYS A 184 11.16 0.99 15.67
CA LYS A 184 11.18 2.40 16.06
C LYS A 184 12.60 2.96 16.11
N THR A 185 13.52 2.29 16.78
CA THR A 185 14.93 2.72 16.86
C THR A 185 15.59 2.76 15.48
N ARG A 186 15.34 1.76 14.63
CA ARG A 186 15.91 1.70 13.28
C ARG A 186 15.37 2.81 12.39
N LEU A 187 14.04 3.04 12.39
CA LEU A 187 13.44 4.08 11.57
C LEU A 187 13.89 5.49 12.02
N MET A 188 13.93 5.75 13.33
CA MET A 188 14.40 7.04 13.87
C MET A 188 15.85 7.32 13.46
N ARG A 189 16.73 6.33 13.54
CA ARG A 189 18.11 6.46 13.06
C ARG A 189 18.18 6.74 11.56
N LYS A 190 17.35 6.07 10.75
CA LYS A 190 17.32 6.26 9.28
C LYS A 190 16.75 7.62 8.88
N LEU A 191 15.80 8.13 9.66
CA LEU A 191 15.18 9.45 9.44
C LEU A 191 15.97 10.59 10.12
N GLU A 192 17.08 10.24 10.81
CA GLU A 192 17.94 11.23 11.51
C GLU A 192 17.16 12.06 12.55
N VAL A 193 16.21 11.42 13.26
CA VAL A 193 15.42 12.04 14.32
C VAL A 193 15.79 11.44 15.69
N GLU A 194 15.93 12.28 16.71
CA GLU A 194 16.38 11.84 18.02
C GLU A 194 15.24 11.44 18.95
N ASN A 195 14.07 12.00 18.74
CA ASN A 195 12.90 11.75 19.61
C ASN A 195 11.59 11.72 18.80
N PRO A 196 10.47 11.23 19.39
CA PRO A 196 9.19 11.18 18.69
C PRO A 196 8.62 12.55 18.30
N VAL A 197 8.97 13.63 19.01
CA VAL A 197 8.47 14.98 18.68
C VAL A 197 9.08 15.44 17.34
N ASP A 198 10.38 15.22 17.14
CA ASP A 198 11.05 15.53 15.86
C ASP A 198 10.45 14.70 14.72
N LEU A 199 10.10 13.43 14.99
CA LEU A 199 9.42 12.58 14.03
C LEU A 199 8.07 13.16 13.61
N PHE A 200 7.26 13.65 14.56
CA PHE A 200 5.98 14.31 14.28
C PHE A 200 6.15 15.62 13.50
N GLN A 201 7.13 16.43 13.85
CA GLN A 201 7.42 17.69 13.13
C GLN A 201 7.86 17.39 11.69
N GLN A 202 8.73 16.41 11.51
CA GLN A 202 9.17 15.99 10.18
C GLN A 202 8.00 15.42 9.36
N ALA A 203 7.10 14.64 9.99
CA ALA A 203 5.92 14.09 9.36
C ALA A 203 4.95 15.19 8.86
N ARG A 204 4.78 16.28 9.63
CA ARG A 204 4.01 17.46 9.19
C ARG A 204 4.62 18.14 7.97
N ASN A 205 5.93 18.30 7.94
CA ASN A 205 6.63 18.92 6.82
C ASN A 205 6.49 18.13 5.49
N PHE A 206 6.10 16.88 5.58
CA PHE A 206 5.86 15.98 4.43
C PHE A 206 4.37 15.70 4.18
N ASP A 207 3.45 16.48 4.78
CA ASP A 207 1.99 16.29 4.67
C ASP A 207 1.52 14.87 5.02
N LEU A 208 2.10 14.27 6.07
CA LEU A 208 1.74 12.95 6.56
C LEU A 208 0.63 12.98 7.61
N ILE A 209 0.43 14.12 8.23
CA ILE A 209 -0.60 14.45 9.23
C ILE A 209 -1.07 15.89 9.07
#